data_f6bc40e616b0b1d809181a57ecbbec44
#
_entry.id   f6bc40e616b0b1d809181a57ecbbec44
#
_cell.length_a   1.000
_cell.length_b   1.000
_cell.length_c   1.000
_cell.angle_alpha   90.00
_cell.angle_beta   90.00
_cell.angle_gamma   90.00
#
_symmetry.space_group_name_H-M   'P 1'
#
loop_
_entity.id
_entity.type
_entity.pdbx_description
1 polymer ?
#
loop_
_entity_poly.entity_id
_entity_poly.type
_entity_poly.pdbx_seq_one_letter_code
_entity_poly.pdbx_strand_id
1 'polypeptide(L)'
;MKLLHQVAAFNRAEDPVSGLLPDGATALFAGAAADPNCQSLSGLRRRLERKKEAGARFLQTQMVMKPDVLEHFCNEVANPLGLPVLAGVFLLKSARNASFINRVVPGACIPESLVVRLDEASDPMAEGISIAAEQVRSYLSLAQGVHLMAVKAEERIPEILNQAGISLVPV
;
A
#
# COMPACT_ATOMS: atom_id res chain seq x y z
N MET A 1 -3.09 -12.17 -12.40
CA MET A 1 -2.25 -13.30 -12.90
C MET A 1 -1.78 -13.02 -14.33
N LYS A 2 -2.67 -12.84 -15.32
CA LYS A 2 -2.27 -12.63 -16.73
C LYS A 2 -1.19 -11.56 -16.92
N LEU A 3 -1.35 -10.37 -16.31
CA LEU A 3 -0.36 -9.29 -16.39
C LEU A 3 1.01 -9.67 -15.81
N LEU A 4 1.05 -10.37 -14.67
CA LEU A 4 2.32 -10.82 -14.06
C LEU A 4 3.06 -11.81 -14.97
N HIS A 5 2.35 -12.74 -15.60
CA HIS A 5 2.96 -13.65 -16.59
C HIS A 5 3.49 -12.90 -17.81
N GLN A 6 2.78 -11.86 -18.28
CA GLN A 6 3.26 -11.02 -19.39
C GLN A 6 4.56 -10.27 -19.01
N VAL A 7 4.59 -9.65 -17.81
CA VAL A 7 5.82 -9.00 -17.31
C VAL A 7 6.98 -9.99 -17.21
N ALA A 8 6.72 -11.19 -16.68
CA ALA A 8 7.75 -12.23 -16.59
C ALA A 8 8.24 -12.70 -17.98
N ALA A 9 7.35 -12.75 -18.99
CA ALA A 9 7.72 -13.08 -20.35
C ALA A 9 8.60 -11.97 -20.97
N PHE A 10 8.21 -10.70 -20.85
CA PHE A 10 9.01 -9.56 -21.34
C PHE A 10 10.41 -9.52 -20.70
N ASN A 11 10.53 -9.86 -19.42
CA ASN A 11 11.83 -9.97 -18.75
C ASN A 11 12.70 -11.12 -19.30
N ARG A 12 12.14 -12.03 -20.11
CA ARG A 12 12.87 -13.07 -20.84
C ARG A 12 12.98 -12.81 -22.35
N ALA A 13 12.66 -11.58 -22.80
CA ALA A 13 12.58 -11.21 -24.22
C ALA A 13 11.55 -12.04 -24.99
N GLU A 14 10.43 -12.40 -24.37
CA GLU A 14 9.31 -13.11 -24.99
C GLU A 14 8.08 -12.22 -25.03
N ASP A 15 7.37 -12.16 -26.17
CA ASP A 15 6.04 -11.56 -26.25
C ASP A 15 4.98 -12.69 -26.29
N PRO A 16 4.21 -12.88 -25.19
CA PRO A 16 3.22 -13.95 -25.13
C PRO A 16 1.98 -13.71 -26.02
N VAL A 17 1.84 -12.53 -26.62
CA VAL A 17 0.68 -12.15 -27.45
C VAL A 17 0.97 -12.32 -28.93
N SER A 18 2.08 -11.74 -29.38
CA SER A 18 2.44 -11.74 -30.81
C SER A 18 3.38 -12.88 -31.20
N GLY A 19 4.00 -13.52 -30.25
CA GLY A 19 5.06 -14.51 -30.48
C GLY A 19 6.37 -13.89 -30.99
N LEU A 20 6.43 -12.57 -31.13
CA LEU A 20 7.62 -11.84 -31.53
C LEU A 20 8.49 -11.55 -30.31
N LEU A 21 9.79 -11.68 -30.48
CA LEU A 21 10.75 -11.25 -29.46
C LEU A 21 10.88 -9.71 -29.50
N PRO A 22 10.77 -9.01 -28.38
CA PRO A 22 11.10 -7.58 -28.34
C PRO A 22 12.59 -7.37 -28.58
N ASP A 23 13.00 -6.13 -28.87
CA ASP A 23 14.40 -5.75 -29.12
C ASP A 23 15.36 -5.99 -27.93
N GLY A 24 14.94 -6.73 -26.95
CA GLY A 24 15.71 -7.13 -25.78
C GLY A 24 14.82 -7.47 -24.58
N ALA A 25 15.42 -8.07 -23.56
CA ALA A 25 14.74 -8.34 -22.29
C ALA A 25 14.50 -7.06 -21.52
N THR A 26 13.33 -6.96 -20.86
CA THR A 26 13.06 -5.88 -19.92
C THR A 26 13.57 -6.23 -18.51
N ALA A 27 13.70 -5.22 -17.63
CA ALA A 27 14.02 -5.39 -16.21
C ALA A 27 12.88 -4.87 -15.32
N LEU A 28 11.63 -5.25 -15.64
CA LEU A 28 10.46 -4.80 -14.90
C LEU A 28 10.37 -5.50 -13.54
N PHE A 29 10.23 -4.72 -12.48
CA PHE A 29 10.08 -5.22 -11.11
C PHE A 29 8.58 -5.24 -10.75
N ALA A 30 7.96 -6.40 -10.84
CA ALA A 30 6.52 -6.56 -10.70
C ALA A 30 6.08 -6.65 -9.25
N GLY A 31 5.09 -5.84 -8.87
CA GLY A 31 4.39 -5.93 -7.59
C GLY A 31 2.99 -6.51 -7.70
N ALA A 32 2.40 -6.84 -6.57
CA ALA A 32 1.03 -7.29 -6.47
C ALA A 32 0.26 -6.58 -5.36
N ALA A 33 -1.00 -6.21 -5.65
CA ALA A 33 -1.88 -5.64 -4.65
C ALA A 33 -2.33 -6.69 -3.62
N ALA A 34 -2.40 -6.27 -2.35
CA ALA A 34 -2.92 -7.04 -1.22
C ALA A 34 -3.89 -6.17 -0.40
N ASP A 35 -4.90 -6.80 0.21
CA ASP A 35 -5.80 -6.13 1.13
C ASP A 35 -5.74 -6.81 2.51
N PRO A 36 -5.01 -6.22 3.48
CA PRO A 36 -4.91 -6.73 4.84
C PRO A 36 -6.25 -6.74 5.59
N ASN A 37 -7.22 -5.89 5.20
CA ASN A 37 -8.54 -5.81 5.83
C ASN A 37 -9.53 -6.87 5.31
N CYS A 38 -9.08 -7.82 4.48
CA CYS A 38 -9.95 -8.84 3.91
C CYS A 38 -10.45 -9.82 4.98
N GLN A 39 -11.64 -10.40 4.75
CA GLN A 39 -12.28 -11.33 5.68
C GLN A 39 -11.52 -12.65 5.91
N SER A 40 -10.63 -13.04 4.99
CA SER A 40 -9.90 -14.32 5.07
C SER A 40 -8.44 -14.16 4.67
N LEU A 41 -7.56 -14.12 5.67
CA LEU A 41 -6.11 -14.09 5.44
C LEU A 41 -5.60 -15.38 4.78
N SER A 42 -6.15 -16.55 5.12
CA SER A 42 -5.78 -17.81 4.47
C SER A 42 -6.14 -17.83 2.98
N GLY A 43 -7.29 -17.26 2.62
CA GLY A 43 -7.69 -17.07 1.24
C GLY A 43 -6.82 -16.04 0.50
N LEU A 44 -6.45 -14.96 1.19
CA LEU A 44 -5.51 -13.97 0.67
C LEU A 44 -4.14 -14.58 0.43
N ARG A 45 -3.58 -15.30 1.41
CA ARG A 45 -2.29 -15.98 1.30
C ARG A 45 -2.22 -16.88 0.07
N ARG A 46 -3.20 -17.74 -0.15
CA ARG A 46 -3.27 -18.61 -1.35
C ARG A 46 -3.32 -17.82 -2.66
N ARG A 47 -3.99 -16.65 -2.69
CA ARG A 47 -4.00 -15.77 -3.87
C ARG A 47 -2.64 -15.11 -4.10
N LEU A 48 -1.97 -14.68 -3.03
CA LEU A 48 -0.65 -14.03 -3.11
C LEU A 48 0.45 -15.04 -3.47
N GLU A 49 0.37 -16.27 -2.99
CA GLU A 49 1.25 -17.37 -3.37
C GLU A 49 1.24 -17.58 -4.90
N ARG A 50 0.05 -17.71 -5.49
CA ARG A 50 -0.09 -17.77 -6.96
C ARG A 50 0.42 -16.52 -7.69
N LYS A 51 0.30 -15.32 -7.08
CA LYS A 51 0.87 -14.10 -7.66
C LYS A 51 2.40 -14.09 -7.58
N LYS A 52 2.98 -14.60 -6.49
CA LYS A 52 4.42 -14.82 -6.36
C LYS A 52 4.95 -15.78 -7.43
N GLU A 53 4.30 -16.93 -7.60
CA GLU A 53 4.62 -17.90 -8.65
C GLU A 53 4.54 -17.29 -10.06
N ALA A 54 3.58 -16.37 -10.27
CA ALA A 54 3.44 -15.62 -11.53
C ALA A 54 4.44 -14.47 -11.70
N GLY A 55 5.37 -14.25 -10.75
CA GLY A 55 6.44 -13.26 -10.87
C GLY A 55 6.30 -12.01 -10.00
N ALA A 56 5.33 -11.93 -9.07
CA ALA A 56 5.29 -10.82 -8.12
C ALA A 56 6.48 -10.88 -7.14
N ARG A 57 7.16 -9.75 -6.96
CA ARG A 57 8.37 -9.60 -6.16
C ARG A 57 8.17 -8.79 -4.89
N PHE A 58 7.08 -8.04 -4.78
CA PHE A 58 6.68 -7.28 -3.60
C PHE A 58 5.16 -7.14 -3.55
N LEU A 59 4.66 -6.73 -2.39
CA LEU A 59 3.26 -6.44 -2.14
C LEU A 59 3.07 -4.94 -1.88
N GLN A 60 2.04 -4.37 -2.48
CA GLN A 60 1.54 -3.03 -2.14
C GLN A 60 0.15 -3.20 -1.54
N THR A 61 -0.04 -2.75 -0.30
CA THR A 61 -1.32 -2.96 0.36
C THR A 61 -2.35 -1.88 -0.01
N GLN A 62 -3.64 -2.21 0.16
CA GLN A 62 -4.69 -1.21 0.36
C GLN A 62 -4.32 -0.35 1.58
N MET A 63 -4.96 0.83 1.74
CA MET A 63 -4.77 1.62 2.95
C MET A 63 -5.03 0.77 4.20
N VAL A 64 -4.13 0.86 5.16
CA VAL A 64 -4.26 0.21 6.45
C VAL A 64 -4.35 1.31 7.50
N MET A 65 -5.37 1.26 8.35
CA MET A 65 -5.59 2.29 9.36
C MET A 65 -5.14 1.88 10.77
N LYS A 66 -4.84 0.60 10.96
CA LYS A 66 -4.47 0.03 12.25
C LYS A 66 -3.15 -0.74 12.14
N PRO A 67 -2.14 -0.42 12.98
CA PRO A 67 -0.85 -1.12 12.97
C PRO A 67 -0.97 -2.63 13.22
N ASP A 68 -1.85 -3.06 14.12
CA ASP A 68 -2.09 -4.46 14.45
C ASP A 68 -2.58 -5.28 13.26
N VAL A 69 -3.41 -4.70 12.39
CA VAL A 69 -3.85 -5.33 11.13
C VAL A 69 -2.68 -5.53 10.17
N LEU A 70 -1.80 -4.54 10.05
CA LEU A 70 -0.60 -4.65 9.22
C LEU A 70 0.36 -5.69 9.77
N GLU A 71 0.63 -5.66 11.07
CA GLU A 71 1.51 -6.61 11.75
C GLU A 71 1.02 -8.05 11.56
N HIS A 72 -0.27 -8.28 11.80
CA HIS A 72 -0.88 -9.59 11.60
C HIS A 72 -0.76 -10.07 10.15
N PHE A 73 -1.05 -9.19 9.18
CA PHE A 73 -0.85 -9.49 7.76
C PHE A 73 0.61 -9.81 7.42
N CYS A 74 1.56 -9.05 7.93
CA CYS A 74 2.98 -9.30 7.70
C CYS A 74 3.39 -10.67 8.26
N ASN A 75 3.01 -10.98 9.50
CA ASN A 75 3.39 -12.22 10.16
C ASN A 75 2.74 -13.47 9.56
N GLU A 76 1.44 -13.41 9.25
CA GLU A 76 0.69 -14.58 8.78
C GLU A 76 0.76 -14.78 7.26
N VAL A 77 1.06 -13.73 6.49
CA VAL A 77 0.96 -13.79 5.04
C VAL A 77 2.26 -13.40 4.34
N ALA A 78 2.75 -12.17 4.54
CA ALA A 78 3.83 -11.65 3.72
C ALA A 78 5.18 -12.29 4.04
N ASN A 79 5.55 -12.38 5.33
CA ASN A 79 6.81 -12.97 5.79
C ASN A 79 6.92 -14.46 5.41
N PRO A 80 5.89 -15.32 5.63
CA PRO A 80 5.93 -16.70 5.17
C PRO A 80 6.07 -16.85 3.65
N LEU A 81 5.60 -15.87 2.88
CA LEU A 81 5.78 -15.86 1.43
C LEU A 81 7.13 -15.26 1.00
N GLY A 82 7.87 -14.62 1.91
CA GLY A 82 9.11 -13.92 1.58
C GLY A 82 8.90 -12.75 0.63
N LEU A 83 7.75 -12.07 0.71
CA LEU A 83 7.43 -10.91 -0.13
C LEU A 83 7.53 -9.62 0.68
N PRO A 84 8.41 -8.68 0.30
CA PRO A 84 8.46 -7.34 0.89
C PRO A 84 7.12 -6.62 0.76
N VAL A 85 6.81 -5.77 1.75
CA VAL A 85 5.54 -5.03 1.82
C VAL A 85 5.79 -3.53 1.75
N LEU A 86 5.05 -2.85 0.87
CA LEU A 86 4.81 -1.42 0.91
C LEU A 86 3.43 -1.18 1.53
N ALA A 87 3.41 -0.71 2.78
CA ALA A 87 2.18 -0.49 3.52
C ALA A 87 1.46 0.77 3.03
N GLY A 88 0.17 0.66 2.72
CA GLY A 88 -0.65 1.78 2.25
C GLY A 88 -1.01 2.74 3.37
N VAL A 89 -0.57 3.98 3.27
CA VAL A 89 -0.96 5.12 4.12
C VAL A 89 -1.78 6.09 3.28
N PHE A 90 -2.93 6.52 3.78
CA PHE A 90 -3.81 7.43 3.08
C PHE A 90 -4.02 8.72 3.86
N LEU A 91 -3.81 9.88 3.22
CA LEU A 91 -4.07 11.17 3.83
C LEU A 91 -5.58 11.43 3.94
N LEU A 92 -6.10 11.38 5.17
CA LEU A 92 -7.47 11.77 5.51
C LEU A 92 -7.53 13.29 5.65
N LYS A 93 -8.38 13.96 4.86
CA LYS A 93 -8.42 15.43 4.79
C LYS A 93 -9.46 16.06 5.71
N SER A 94 -10.42 15.28 6.20
CA SER A 94 -11.48 15.70 7.13
C SER A 94 -12.32 14.49 7.56
N ALA A 95 -13.12 14.64 8.60
CA ALA A 95 -14.11 13.63 9.02
C ALA A 95 -15.09 13.27 7.89
N ARG A 96 -15.57 14.25 7.13
CA ARG A 96 -16.44 14.03 5.96
C ARG A 96 -15.74 13.20 4.88
N ASN A 97 -14.46 13.48 4.62
CA ASN A 97 -13.66 12.71 3.67
C ASN A 97 -13.47 11.25 4.15
N ALA A 98 -13.12 11.05 5.41
CA ALA A 98 -12.96 9.72 6.00
C ALA A 98 -14.26 8.90 5.93
N SER A 99 -15.40 9.49 6.31
CA SER A 99 -16.73 8.86 6.23
C SER A 99 -17.13 8.53 4.79
N PHE A 100 -16.82 9.42 3.84
CA PHE A 100 -17.06 9.14 2.41
C PHE A 100 -16.24 7.94 1.94
N ILE A 101 -14.94 7.88 2.27
CA ILE A 101 -14.04 6.78 1.90
C ILE A 101 -14.56 5.45 2.46
N ASN A 102 -14.94 5.40 3.74
CA ASN A 102 -15.53 4.20 4.36
C ASN A 102 -16.76 3.68 3.61
N ARG A 103 -17.54 4.57 3.01
CA ARG A 103 -18.75 4.20 2.28
C ARG A 103 -18.47 3.69 0.87
N VAL A 104 -17.46 4.24 0.18
CA VAL A 104 -17.27 4.02 -1.27
C VAL A 104 -16.05 3.18 -1.63
N VAL A 105 -15.06 3.06 -0.74
CA VAL A 105 -13.82 2.33 -1.00
C VAL A 105 -13.86 0.99 -0.27
N PRO A 106 -13.98 -0.13 -0.99
CA PRO A 106 -13.94 -1.44 -0.36
C PRO A 106 -12.62 -1.66 0.39
N GLY A 107 -12.71 -2.15 1.63
CA GLY A 107 -11.53 -2.44 2.46
C GLY A 107 -10.90 -1.22 3.14
N ALA A 108 -11.48 -0.02 3.06
CA ALA A 108 -10.94 1.19 3.70
C ALA A 108 -10.80 1.06 5.22
N CYS A 109 -11.83 0.58 5.91
CA CYS A 109 -11.86 0.26 7.35
C CYS A 109 -11.30 1.37 8.26
N ILE A 110 -11.63 2.65 7.98
CA ILE A 110 -11.21 3.79 8.80
C ILE A 110 -11.96 3.73 10.14
N PRO A 111 -11.26 3.65 11.29
CA PRO A 111 -11.88 3.61 12.61
C PRO A 111 -12.65 4.89 12.93
N GLU A 112 -13.75 4.75 13.69
CA GLU A 112 -14.54 5.89 14.16
C GLU A 112 -13.69 6.87 14.99
N SER A 113 -12.73 6.37 15.77
CA SER A 113 -11.81 7.21 16.54
C SER A 113 -11.01 8.20 15.67
N LEU A 114 -10.62 7.81 14.44
CA LEU A 114 -9.95 8.72 13.52
C LEU A 114 -10.93 9.73 12.89
N VAL A 115 -12.17 9.32 12.66
CA VAL A 115 -13.22 10.24 12.17
C VAL A 115 -13.51 11.32 13.21
N VAL A 116 -13.69 10.93 14.48
CA VAL A 116 -13.90 11.85 15.60
C VAL A 116 -12.69 12.78 15.78
N ARG A 117 -11.46 12.23 15.77
CA ARG A 117 -10.23 13.00 15.85
C ARG A 117 -10.12 14.10 14.79
N LEU A 118 -10.56 13.79 13.56
CA LEU A 118 -10.62 14.77 12.47
C LEU A 118 -11.75 15.79 12.61
N ASP A 119 -12.88 15.39 13.21
CA ASP A 119 -14.04 16.26 13.40
C ASP A 119 -13.82 17.29 14.52
N GLU A 120 -13.11 16.91 15.58
CA GLU A 120 -12.78 17.76 16.71
C GLU A 120 -11.57 18.67 16.44
N ALA A 121 -10.82 18.44 15.37
CA ALA A 121 -9.63 19.23 15.05
C ALA A 121 -9.99 20.65 14.56
N SER A 122 -9.30 21.66 15.06
CA SER A 122 -9.40 23.04 14.56
C SER A 122 -8.91 23.20 13.11
N ASP A 123 -7.95 22.35 12.70
CA ASP A 123 -7.48 22.19 11.32
C ASP A 123 -7.46 20.69 10.95
N PRO A 124 -8.54 20.19 10.36
CA PRO A 124 -8.65 18.78 9.97
C PRO A 124 -7.57 18.31 8.98
N MET A 125 -7.03 19.20 8.15
CA MET A 125 -5.95 18.86 7.21
C MET A 125 -4.63 18.64 7.96
N ALA A 126 -4.27 19.53 8.87
CA ALA A 126 -3.08 19.38 9.70
C ALA A 126 -3.18 18.11 10.57
N GLU A 127 -4.37 17.83 11.11
CA GLU A 127 -4.62 16.60 11.87
C GLU A 127 -4.47 15.35 11.00
N GLY A 128 -5.00 15.37 9.78
CA GLY A 128 -4.83 14.26 8.81
C GLY A 128 -3.36 14.02 8.45
N ILE A 129 -2.56 15.07 8.32
CA ILE A 129 -1.11 15.00 8.12
C ILE A 129 -0.44 14.33 9.34
N SER A 130 -0.82 14.74 10.55
CA SER A 130 -0.32 14.12 11.80
C SER A 130 -0.65 12.63 11.87
N ILE A 131 -1.89 12.24 11.58
CA ILE A 131 -2.33 10.84 11.51
C ILE A 131 -1.49 10.06 10.49
N ALA A 132 -1.31 10.60 9.29
CA ALA A 132 -0.52 9.95 8.25
C ALA A 132 0.96 9.79 8.66
N ALA A 133 1.55 10.80 9.31
CA ALA A 133 2.91 10.76 9.82
C ALA A 133 3.08 9.72 10.95
N GLU A 134 2.11 9.59 11.86
CA GLU A 134 2.08 8.55 12.89
C GLU A 134 2.04 7.15 12.26
N GLN A 135 1.20 6.95 11.24
CA GLN A 135 1.13 5.69 10.50
C GLN A 135 2.44 5.38 9.78
N VAL A 136 3.05 6.35 9.10
CA VAL A 136 4.35 6.17 8.44
C VAL A 136 5.41 5.69 9.45
N ARG A 137 5.55 6.36 10.60
CA ARG A 137 6.50 5.93 11.65
C ARG A 137 6.25 4.51 12.13
N SER A 138 4.99 4.19 12.42
CA SER A 138 4.61 2.88 12.91
C SER A 138 4.84 1.79 11.86
N TYR A 139 4.48 2.04 10.60
CA TYR A 139 4.54 1.01 9.55
C TYR A 139 5.96 0.72 9.07
N LEU A 140 6.89 1.67 9.18
CA LEU A 140 8.31 1.45 8.88
C LEU A 140 8.98 0.48 9.85
N SER A 141 8.40 0.23 11.03
CA SER A 141 8.86 -0.83 11.94
C SER A 141 8.28 -2.21 11.62
N LEU A 142 7.22 -2.29 10.80
CA LEU A 142 6.46 -3.49 10.49
C LEU A 142 6.65 -3.99 9.05
N ALA A 143 6.98 -3.09 8.14
CA ALA A 143 7.06 -3.35 6.70
C ALA A 143 8.34 -2.76 6.10
N GLN A 144 8.69 -3.15 4.87
CA GLN A 144 9.91 -2.68 4.20
C GLN A 144 9.79 -1.26 3.66
N GLY A 145 8.58 -0.71 3.65
CA GLY A 145 8.33 0.67 3.23
C GLY A 145 6.86 1.03 3.30
N VAL A 146 6.56 2.27 2.93
CA VAL A 146 5.19 2.78 2.86
C VAL A 146 4.86 3.28 1.47
N HIS A 147 3.58 3.20 1.10
CA HIS A 147 3.00 3.81 -0.09
C HIS A 147 2.05 4.92 0.34
N LEU A 148 2.46 6.18 0.17
CA LEU A 148 1.65 7.35 0.52
C LEU A 148 0.66 7.68 -0.59
N MET A 149 -0.61 7.82 -0.22
CA MET A 149 -1.72 8.20 -1.09
C MET A 149 -2.33 9.51 -0.57
N ALA A 150 -2.10 10.60 -1.29
CA ALA A 150 -2.58 11.94 -0.92
C ALA A 150 -3.40 12.54 -2.06
N VAL A 151 -4.49 11.87 -2.46
CA VAL A 151 -5.30 12.21 -3.63
C VAL A 151 -5.77 13.67 -3.60
N LYS A 152 -5.35 14.48 -4.60
CA LYS A 152 -5.57 15.92 -4.70
C LYS A 152 -5.06 16.71 -3.47
N ALA A 153 -3.94 16.27 -2.94
CA ALA A 153 -3.19 16.93 -1.86
C ALA A 153 -1.73 16.40 -1.86
N GLU A 154 -1.20 16.05 -3.04
CA GLU A 154 0.12 15.46 -3.22
C GLU A 154 1.23 16.42 -2.72
N GLU A 155 0.99 17.71 -2.77
CA GLU A 155 1.87 18.75 -2.24
C GLU A 155 2.09 18.68 -0.72
N ARG A 156 1.25 17.91 0.01
CA ARG A 156 1.38 17.69 1.45
C ARG A 156 2.29 16.51 1.80
N ILE A 157 2.70 15.70 0.82
CA ILE A 157 3.57 14.53 1.06
C ILE A 157 4.90 14.92 1.75
N PRO A 158 5.61 15.99 1.35
CA PRO A 158 6.83 16.41 2.05
C PRO A 158 6.60 16.74 3.54
N GLU A 159 5.45 17.34 3.87
CA GLU A 159 5.08 17.66 5.25
C GLU A 159 4.84 16.40 6.08
N ILE A 160 4.12 15.41 5.53
CA ILE A 160 3.91 14.10 6.17
C ILE A 160 5.27 13.43 6.47
N LEU A 161 6.17 13.40 5.49
CA LEU A 161 7.48 12.77 5.64
C LEU A 161 8.34 13.50 6.67
N ASN A 162 8.34 14.83 6.65
CA ASN A 162 9.05 15.64 7.64
C ASN A 162 8.52 15.38 9.06
N GLN A 163 7.19 15.40 9.26
CA GLN A 163 6.58 15.07 10.56
C GLN A 163 6.84 13.61 10.98
N ALA A 164 6.99 12.69 10.02
CA ALA A 164 7.39 11.31 10.30
C ALA A 164 8.87 11.17 10.67
N GLY A 165 9.67 12.23 10.60
CA GLY A 165 11.11 12.22 10.88
C GLY A 165 11.93 11.65 9.73
N ILE A 166 11.38 11.64 8.51
CA ILE A 166 12.07 11.16 7.30
C ILE A 166 12.68 12.37 6.59
N SER A 167 14.00 12.43 6.55
CA SER A 167 14.71 13.45 5.78
C SER A 167 14.61 13.16 4.29
N LEU A 168 14.08 14.12 3.53
CA LEU A 168 14.19 14.08 2.08
C LEU A 168 15.62 14.46 1.71
N VAL A 169 16.39 13.50 1.20
CA VAL A 169 17.72 13.81 0.63
C VAL A 169 17.44 14.46 -0.72
N PRO A 170 17.96 15.68 -0.97
CA PRO A 170 17.87 16.26 -2.32
C PRO A 170 18.58 15.34 -3.31
N VAL A 171 17.92 15.03 -4.40
CA VAL A 171 18.49 14.28 -5.53
C VAL A 171 19.35 15.21 -6.36
#